data_b9ff923dc58e0177bed933dd2370e74f
#
_entry.id   b9ff923dc58e0177bed933dd2370e74f
#
_cell.length_a   1.000
_cell.length_b   1.000
_cell.length_c   1.000
_cell.angle_alpha   90.00
_cell.angle_beta   90.00
_cell.angle_gamma   90.00
#
_symmetry.space_group_name_H-M   'P 1'
#
loop_
_entity.id
_entity.type
_entity.pdbx_description
1 polymer ?
#
loop_
_entity_poly.entity_id
_entity_poly.type
_entity_poly.pdbx_seq_one_letter_code
_entity_poly.pdbx_strand_id
1 'polypeptide(L)'
;MAWLRSHEPETLSQANRIGDVSAYLTWQLTGRWATSSASADTLGLFDLRANRWSSELLDIAGVRREQLPKLVAPGDIVGNIKDDLARSLGLSNAIPVIAGIGDGQAAGLGADVTGPGIAYLNLGTALVMGVQSREYQWGPAFRTMASAIAGQYTLETFLSSGTYLTTWYRQQFGNPKLDGAPDPDLEASAAAVRPGADGLLTVPYWNSAQTPYWDPDAKGIIVGWQGNHTRAHVYRSILEGIAFELRLHLQGLEAATGEHVATLRAMGGGTRSRLWTQIIADVTGRPLQICAEEEISALGAGVLIQAATRGGQTDVLHEVAARSARYSGTVVPDTRAARAYDAYFAIYQRLYEQFREIFPELSAARRLIESSRS
;
A
#
# COMPACT_ATOMS: atom_id res chain seq x y z
N MET A 1 -0.14 -16.41 -13.57
CA MET A 1 -0.10 -16.95 -14.95
C MET A 1 0.90 -18.08 -15.10
N ALA A 2 2.18 -17.92 -14.78
CA ALA A 2 3.19 -18.99 -14.92
C ALA A 2 2.83 -20.30 -14.18
N TRP A 3 2.27 -20.18 -12.97
CA TRP A 3 1.77 -21.36 -12.23
C TRP A 3 0.64 -22.08 -12.99
N LEU A 4 -0.35 -21.34 -13.50
CA LEU A 4 -1.45 -21.93 -14.30
C LEU A 4 -0.91 -22.63 -15.56
N ARG A 5 0.05 -22.01 -16.23
CA ARG A 5 0.70 -22.64 -17.39
C ARG A 5 1.33 -24.00 -17.04
N SER A 6 1.95 -24.12 -15.86
CA SER A 6 2.65 -25.34 -15.45
C SER A 6 1.73 -26.40 -14.85
N HIS A 7 0.63 -26.01 -14.19
CA HIS A 7 -0.21 -26.92 -13.41
C HIS A 7 -1.62 -27.11 -13.98
N GLU A 8 -2.13 -26.11 -14.70
CA GLU A 8 -3.48 -26.11 -15.29
C GLU A 8 -3.46 -25.57 -16.74
N PRO A 9 -2.63 -26.14 -17.65
CA PRO A 9 -2.47 -25.61 -19.00
C PRO A 9 -3.77 -25.63 -19.82
N GLU A 10 -4.65 -26.61 -19.57
CA GLU A 10 -5.94 -26.70 -20.25
C GLU A 10 -6.87 -25.55 -19.88
N THR A 11 -6.94 -25.17 -18.61
CA THR A 11 -7.71 -24.02 -18.14
C THR A 11 -7.28 -22.76 -18.87
N LEU A 12 -5.97 -22.55 -18.99
CA LEU A 12 -5.41 -21.38 -19.65
C LEU A 12 -5.68 -21.38 -21.17
N SER A 13 -5.53 -22.54 -21.84
CA SER A 13 -5.70 -22.67 -23.28
C SER A 13 -7.17 -22.54 -23.74
N GLN A 14 -8.11 -23.03 -22.91
CA GLN A 14 -9.55 -22.97 -23.17
C GLN A 14 -10.18 -21.62 -22.80
N ALA A 15 -9.51 -20.79 -21.99
CA ALA A 15 -10.02 -19.49 -21.62
C ALA A 15 -10.20 -18.59 -22.84
N ASN A 16 -11.42 -18.12 -23.06
CA ASN A 16 -11.72 -17.13 -24.10
C ASN A 16 -11.29 -15.72 -23.70
N ARG A 17 -11.24 -15.44 -22.38
CA ARG A 17 -10.92 -14.14 -21.82
C ARG A 17 -10.11 -14.31 -20.55
N ILE A 18 -9.05 -13.51 -20.43
CA ILE A 18 -8.16 -13.43 -19.26
C ILE A 18 -8.01 -11.95 -18.92
N GLY A 19 -8.39 -11.56 -17.71
CA GLY A 19 -8.35 -10.16 -17.29
C GLY A 19 -8.40 -10.01 -15.78
N ASP A 20 -8.25 -8.78 -15.35
CA ASP A 20 -8.43 -8.35 -13.97
C ASP A 20 -9.92 -8.23 -13.61
N VAL A 21 -10.21 -8.00 -12.33
CA VAL A 21 -11.58 -7.82 -11.83
C VAL A 21 -12.23 -6.58 -12.46
N SER A 22 -11.47 -5.51 -12.71
CA SER A 22 -11.95 -4.29 -13.35
C SER A 22 -12.44 -4.57 -14.78
N ALA A 23 -11.69 -5.37 -15.56
CA ALA A 23 -12.11 -5.80 -16.89
C ALA A 23 -13.43 -6.61 -16.85
N TYR A 24 -13.53 -7.53 -15.89
CA TYR A 24 -14.74 -8.33 -15.70
C TYR A 24 -15.96 -7.46 -15.37
N LEU A 25 -15.83 -6.54 -14.42
CA LEU A 25 -16.90 -5.61 -14.04
C LEU A 25 -17.29 -4.69 -15.21
N THR A 26 -16.30 -4.15 -15.91
CA THR A 26 -16.53 -3.32 -17.11
C THR A 26 -17.31 -4.10 -18.17
N TRP A 27 -16.96 -5.36 -18.41
CA TRP A 27 -17.69 -6.21 -19.33
C TRP A 27 -19.12 -6.50 -18.88
N GLN A 28 -19.32 -6.79 -17.59
CA GLN A 28 -20.65 -7.02 -17.04
C GLN A 28 -21.54 -5.77 -17.17
N LEU A 29 -20.99 -4.60 -16.89
CA LEU A 29 -21.70 -3.34 -16.91
C LEU A 29 -22.01 -2.85 -18.34
N THR A 30 -21.06 -2.99 -19.27
CA THR A 30 -21.13 -2.34 -20.59
C THR A 30 -21.17 -3.30 -21.76
N GLY A 31 -20.85 -4.57 -21.56
CA GLY A 31 -20.61 -5.54 -22.63
C GLY A 31 -19.24 -5.39 -23.32
N ARG A 32 -18.42 -4.42 -22.94
CA ARG A 32 -17.10 -4.17 -23.54
C ARG A 32 -15.99 -4.83 -22.71
N TRP A 33 -15.13 -5.61 -23.37
CA TRP A 33 -13.97 -6.24 -22.76
C TRP A 33 -12.80 -5.26 -22.76
N ALA A 34 -12.66 -4.47 -21.70
CA ALA A 34 -11.68 -3.40 -21.57
C ALA A 34 -11.25 -3.23 -20.10
N THR A 35 -10.01 -2.76 -19.90
CA THR A 35 -9.44 -2.38 -18.60
C THR A 35 -8.56 -1.16 -18.75
N SER A 36 -8.36 -0.40 -17.66
CA SER A 36 -7.41 0.70 -17.68
C SER A 36 -5.98 0.19 -17.54
N SER A 37 -4.99 0.98 -18.02
CA SER A 37 -3.58 0.69 -17.80
C SER A 37 -3.22 0.61 -16.31
N ALA A 38 -3.87 1.40 -15.46
CA ALA A 38 -3.66 1.41 -14.01
C ALA A 38 -4.35 0.26 -13.25
N SER A 39 -5.12 -0.59 -13.95
CA SER A 39 -5.63 -1.86 -13.41
C SER A 39 -4.93 -3.05 -14.05
N ALA A 40 -4.54 -2.92 -15.33
CA ALA A 40 -3.89 -3.96 -16.13
C ALA A 40 -2.52 -4.37 -15.60
N ASP A 41 -1.77 -3.46 -14.98
CA ASP A 41 -0.43 -3.70 -14.46
C ASP A 41 -0.37 -4.81 -13.41
N THR A 42 -1.45 -4.99 -12.64
CA THR A 42 -1.55 -6.04 -11.60
C THR A 42 -1.54 -7.47 -12.16
N LEU A 43 -1.84 -7.65 -13.45
CA LEU A 43 -1.77 -8.97 -14.09
C LEU A 43 -0.33 -9.47 -14.30
N GLY A 44 0.68 -8.58 -14.21
CA GLY A 44 2.08 -8.92 -14.47
C GLY A 44 2.38 -9.23 -15.94
N LEU A 45 1.53 -8.79 -16.88
CA LEU A 45 1.66 -8.98 -18.33
C LEU A 45 1.81 -7.66 -19.09
N PHE A 46 1.91 -6.55 -18.37
CA PHE A 46 1.86 -5.20 -18.89
C PHE A 46 3.25 -4.56 -18.91
N ASP A 47 3.64 -3.98 -20.04
CA ASP A 47 4.83 -3.15 -20.18
C ASP A 47 4.47 -1.70 -19.81
N LEU A 48 4.84 -1.30 -18.60
CA LEU A 48 4.55 0.03 -18.05
C LEU A 48 5.16 1.17 -18.89
N ARG A 49 6.36 0.98 -19.43
CA ARG A 49 7.04 1.99 -20.25
C ARG A 49 6.36 2.18 -21.60
N ALA A 50 6.07 1.04 -22.25
CA ALA A 50 5.46 1.05 -23.57
C ALA A 50 3.94 1.24 -23.51
N ASN A 51 3.34 1.25 -22.31
CA ASN A 51 1.90 1.34 -22.06
C ASN A 51 1.11 0.32 -22.92
N ARG A 52 1.55 -0.93 -22.93
CA ARG A 52 0.95 -2.03 -23.72
C ARG A 52 1.16 -3.38 -23.08
N TRP A 53 0.39 -4.38 -23.51
CA TRP A 53 0.66 -5.76 -23.17
C TRP A 53 2.04 -6.17 -23.72
N SER A 54 2.87 -6.82 -22.90
CA SER A 54 4.20 -7.27 -23.28
C SER A 54 4.14 -8.61 -24.03
N SER A 55 4.60 -8.63 -25.29
CA SER A 55 4.66 -9.88 -26.06
C SER A 55 5.53 -10.92 -25.36
N GLU A 56 6.66 -10.52 -24.79
CA GLU A 56 7.58 -11.41 -24.08
C GLU A 56 6.90 -12.04 -22.84
N LEU A 57 6.22 -11.25 -22.02
CA LEU A 57 5.51 -11.76 -20.84
C LEU A 57 4.30 -12.63 -21.22
N LEU A 58 3.63 -12.33 -22.34
CA LEU A 58 2.56 -13.15 -22.86
C LEU A 58 3.08 -14.52 -23.30
N ASP A 59 4.21 -14.58 -24.00
CA ASP A 59 4.86 -15.83 -24.40
C ASP A 59 5.28 -16.66 -23.18
N ILE A 60 5.89 -16.03 -22.17
CA ILE A 60 6.23 -16.68 -20.90
C ILE A 60 4.99 -17.22 -20.18
N ALA A 61 3.90 -16.50 -20.20
CA ALA A 61 2.65 -16.89 -19.55
C ALA A 61 1.81 -17.89 -20.34
N GLY A 62 2.08 -18.07 -21.64
CA GLY A 62 1.26 -18.87 -22.55
C GLY A 62 -0.12 -18.26 -22.84
N VAL A 63 -0.21 -16.93 -22.83
CA VAL A 63 -1.45 -16.15 -23.03
C VAL A 63 -1.43 -15.51 -24.42
N ARG A 64 -2.53 -15.65 -25.17
CA ARG A 64 -2.69 -14.98 -26.47
C ARG A 64 -3.23 -13.57 -26.27
N ARG A 65 -2.76 -12.63 -27.11
CA ARG A 65 -3.15 -11.22 -27.05
C ARG A 65 -4.68 -11.01 -27.13
N GLU A 66 -5.36 -11.86 -27.90
CA GLU A 66 -6.81 -11.81 -28.13
C GLU A 66 -7.65 -12.16 -26.88
N GLN A 67 -7.06 -12.87 -25.93
CA GLN A 67 -7.70 -13.21 -24.66
C GLN A 67 -7.76 -12.02 -23.70
N LEU A 68 -6.86 -11.04 -23.88
CA LEU A 68 -6.71 -9.90 -22.98
C LEU A 68 -7.68 -8.75 -23.32
N PRO A 69 -8.08 -7.94 -22.33
CA PRO A 69 -8.93 -6.79 -22.54
C PRO A 69 -8.22 -5.72 -23.39
N LYS A 70 -9.03 -4.89 -24.06
CA LYS A 70 -8.55 -3.66 -24.69
C LYS A 70 -8.06 -2.71 -23.58
N LEU A 71 -6.86 -2.16 -23.75
CA LEU A 71 -6.34 -1.14 -22.85
C LEU A 71 -6.96 0.22 -23.18
N VAL A 72 -7.33 0.95 -22.14
CA VAL A 72 -7.81 2.33 -22.19
C VAL A 72 -7.08 3.16 -21.12
N ALA A 73 -7.12 4.46 -21.23
CA ALA A 73 -6.52 5.31 -20.20
C ALA A 73 -7.41 5.32 -18.92
N PRO A 74 -6.84 5.49 -17.73
CA PRO A 74 -7.63 5.82 -16.55
C PRO A 74 -8.50 7.06 -16.79
N GLY A 75 -9.77 7.00 -16.41
CA GLY A 75 -10.70 8.10 -16.64
C GLY A 75 -11.40 8.07 -18.00
N ASP A 76 -11.02 7.23 -18.95
CA ASP A 76 -11.75 7.09 -20.23
C ASP A 76 -13.16 6.58 -20.01
N ILE A 77 -14.12 7.10 -20.79
CA ILE A 77 -15.47 6.54 -20.88
C ILE A 77 -15.41 5.25 -21.71
N VAL A 78 -15.57 4.11 -21.06
CA VAL A 78 -15.56 2.81 -21.74
C VAL A 78 -16.85 2.57 -22.50
N GLY A 79 -17.97 3.01 -21.99
CA GLY A 79 -19.30 2.86 -22.58
C GLY A 79 -20.37 3.26 -21.58
N ASN A 80 -21.62 3.08 -21.94
CA ASN A 80 -22.72 3.23 -21.01
C ASN A 80 -23.11 1.88 -20.40
N ILE A 81 -23.79 1.93 -19.26
CA ILE A 81 -24.40 0.74 -18.65
C ILE A 81 -25.39 0.11 -19.63
N LYS A 82 -25.44 -1.24 -19.68
CA LYS A 82 -26.38 -1.98 -20.54
C LYS A 82 -27.84 -1.66 -20.19
N ASP A 83 -28.71 -1.57 -21.18
CA ASP A 83 -30.09 -1.20 -21.02
C ASP A 83 -30.88 -2.15 -20.12
N ASP A 84 -30.65 -3.44 -20.21
CA ASP A 84 -31.30 -4.45 -19.38
C ASP A 84 -30.89 -4.31 -17.91
N LEU A 85 -29.61 -4.07 -17.66
CA LEU A 85 -29.06 -3.86 -16.32
C LEU A 85 -29.56 -2.52 -15.74
N ALA A 86 -29.54 -1.44 -16.51
CA ALA A 86 -30.04 -0.15 -16.08
C ALA A 86 -31.52 -0.24 -15.65
N ARG A 87 -32.36 -0.89 -16.47
CA ARG A 87 -33.79 -1.12 -16.14
C ARG A 87 -33.94 -1.95 -14.86
N SER A 88 -33.17 -3.00 -14.67
CA SER A 88 -33.26 -3.86 -13.49
C SER A 88 -32.89 -3.13 -12.18
N LEU A 89 -32.04 -2.11 -12.29
CA LEU A 89 -31.58 -1.29 -11.17
C LEU A 89 -32.35 0.02 -10.99
N GLY A 90 -33.33 0.30 -11.87
CA GLY A 90 -34.08 1.56 -11.86
C GLY A 90 -33.21 2.78 -12.24
N LEU A 91 -32.15 2.56 -13.01
CA LEU A 91 -31.22 3.59 -13.44
C LEU A 91 -31.44 4.04 -14.87
N SER A 92 -30.93 5.21 -15.23
CA SER A 92 -30.84 5.65 -16.63
C SER A 92 -29.81 4.81 -17.40
N ASN A 93 -30.12 4.45 -18.66
CA ASN A 93 -29.18 3.78 -19.55
C ASN A 93 -28.07 4.71 -20.11
N ALA A 94 -28.17 6.01 -19.83
CA ALA A 94 -27.18 7.00 -20.24
C ALA A 94 -26.01 7.16 -19.25
N ILE A 95 -25.95 6.34 -18.19
CA ILE A 95 -24.86 6.42 -17.20
C ILE A 95 -23.54 5.91 -17.81
N PRO A 96 -22.51 6.76 -17.95
CA PRO A 96 -21.22 6.34 -18.46
C PRO A 96 -20.47 5.49 -17.41
N VAL A 97 -19.78 4.46 -17.89
CA VAL A 97 -18.84 3.66 -17.11
C VAL A 97 -17.43 4.16 -17.41
N ILE A 98 -16.75 4.61 -16.37
CA ILE A 98 -15.42 5.19 -16.46
C ILE A 98 -14.39 4.10 -16.16
N ALA A 99 -13.30 4.05 -16.93
CA ALA A 99 -12.17 3.19 -16.68
C ALA A 99 -11.50 3.55 -15.33
N GLY A 100 -11.53 2.61 -14.41
CA GLY A 100 -11.05 2.79 -13.03
C GLY A 100 -9.53 2.69 -12.88
N ILE A 101 -9.10 2.65 -11.63
CA ILE A 101 -7.71 2.55 -11.17
C ILE A 101 -7.65 1.60 -9.99
N GLY A 102 -6.46 1.15 -9.60
CA GLY A 102 -6.28 0.38 -8.37
C GLY A 102 -6.56 1.22 -7.12
N ASP A 103 -6.82 0.55 -6.01
CA ASP A 103 -7.19 1.18 -4.73
C ASP A 103 -6.07 2.07 -4.15
N GLY A 104 -4.79 1.70 -4.34
CA GLY A 104 -3.66 2.52 -3.93
C GLY A 104 -3.56 3.82 -4.73
N GLN A 105 -3.69 3.76 -6.06
CA GLN A 105 -3.73 4.95 -6.91
C GLN A 105 -4.95 5.83 -6.58
N ALA A 106 -6.09 5.19 -6.30
CA ALA A 106 -7.30 5.90 -5.90
C ALA A 106 -7.12 6.58 -4.54
N ALA A 107 -6.49 5.90 -3.56
CA ALA A 107 -6.18 6.51 -2.27
C ALA A 107 -5.25 7.73 -2.43
N GLY A 108 -4.22 7.62 -3.25
CA GLY A 108 -3.34 8.74 -3.60
C GLY A 108 -4.10 9.92 -4.20
N LEU A 109 -5.01 9.65 -5.13
CA LEU A 109 -5.82 10.67 -5.78
C LEU A 109 -6.82 11.33 -4.81
N GLY A 110 -7.50 10.53 -3.97
CA GLY A 110 -8.43 11.02 -2.95
C GLY A 110 -7.75 11.86 -1.86
N ALA A 111 -6.49 11.54 -1.56
CA ALA A 111 -5.64 12.33 -0.67
C ALA A 111 -4.93 13.49 -1.38
N ASP A 112 -5.24 13.77 -2.65
CA ASP A 112 -4.58 14.82 -3.48
C ASP A 112 -3.05 14.66 -3.54
N VAL A 113 -2.56 13.41 -3.60
CA VAL A 113 -1.15 13.12 -3.88
C VAL A 113 -0.97 13.07 -5.39
N THR A 114 -0.96 14.24 -6.00
CA THR A 114 -0.99 14.41 -7.46
C THR A 114 0.29 15.08 -8.00
N GLY A 115 1.22 15.46 -7.13
CA GLY A 115 2.47 16.14 -7.46
C GLY A 115 3.64 15.68 -6.60
N PRO A 116 4.84 16.23 -6.86
CA PRO A 116 6.05 15.91 -6.11
C PRO A 116 6.01 16.42 -4.67
N GLY A 117 6.88 15.88 -3.83
CA GLY A 117 7.07 16.33 -2.45
C GLY A 117 5.99 15.87 -1.46
N ILE A 118 5.03 15.06 -1.89
CA ILE A 118 3.94 14.55 -1.05
C ILE A 118 3.84 13.04 -1.25
N ALA A 119 3.69 12.29 -0.14
CA ALA A 119 3.37 10.88 -0.18
C ALA A 119 2.02 10.59 0.50
N TYR A 120 1.25 9.66 -0.03
CA TYR A 120 0.16 9.08 0.76
C TYR A 120 0.70 7.98 1.68
N LEU A 121 0.06 7.83 2.84
CA LEU A 121 0.38 6.81 3.83
C LEU A 121 -0.92 6.17 4.34
N ASN A 122 -1.19 4.96 3.89
CA ASN A 122 -2.32 4.19 4.38
C ASN A 122 -1.88 3.34 5.59
N LEU A 123 -2.37 3.69 6.77
CA LEU A 123 -2.18 2.97 8.03
C LEU A 123 -3.29 1.92 8.21
N GLY A 124 -3.38 0.99 7.27
CA GLY A 124 -4.32 -0.13 7.26
C GLY A 124 -3.77 -1.40 7.90
N THR A 125 -4.40 -2.55 7.62
CA THR A 125 -3.93 -3.89 8.02
C THR A 125 -2.48 -4.11 7.59
N ALA A 126 -2.18 -3.81 6.33
CA ALA A 126 -0.84 -3.54 5.83
C ALA A 126 -0.61 -2.02 5.79
N LEU A 127 0.65 -1.60 5.77
CA LEU A 127 1.00 -0.22 5.49
C LEU A 127 1.43 -0.08 4.04
N VAL A 128 0.92 0.97 3.43
CA VAL A 128 1.22 1.31 2.05
C VAL A 128 1.58 2.79 1.99
N MET A 129 2.73 3.12 1.41
CA MET A 129 3.13 4.50 1.17
C MET A 129 3.51 4.67 -0.30
N GLY A 130 3.06 5.74 -0.93
CA GLY A 130 3.35 5.95 -2.33
C GLY A 130 3.50 7.41 -2.71
N VAL A 131 4.28 7.63 -3.77
CA VAL A 131 4.54 8.93 -4.38
C VAL A 131 4.25 8.90 -5.88
N GLN A 132 4.00 10.07 -6.48
CA GLN A 132 3.93 10.19 -7.92
C GLN A 132 5.34 10.40 -8.50
N SER A 133 5.62 9.79 -9.65
CA SER A 133 6.85 9.98 -10.42
C SER A 133 6.52 10.28 -11.87
N ARG A 134 7.24 11.23 -12.47
CA ARG A 134 7.15 11.52 -13.90
C ARG A 134 7.98 10.57 -14.74
N GLU A 135 8.94 9.90 -14.11
CA GLU A 135 9.84 8.98 -14.78
C GLU A 135 9.59 7.55 -14.29
N TYR A 136 9.72 6.59 -15.21
CA TYR A 136 9.70 5.19 -14.86
C TYR A 136 10.95 4.85 -14.05
N GLN A 137 10.74 4.41 -12.82
CA GLN A 137 11.78 3.90 -11.94
C GLN A 137 11.50 2.44 -11.63
N TRP A 138 12.54 1.67 -11.31
CA TRP A 138 12.42 0.31 -10.84
C TRP A 138 13.51 0.02 -9.80
N GLY A 139 13.21 -0.83 -8.85
CA GLY A 139 14.16 -1.22 -7.81
C GLY A 139 13.47 -2.00 -6.69
N PRO A 140 14.23 -2.60 -5.78
CA PRO A 140 13.67 -3.39 -4.69
C PRO A 140 12.94 -2.55 -3.64
N ALA A 141 13.23 -1.25 -3.55
CA ALA A 141 12.68 -0.37 -2.52
C ALA A 141 11.17 -0.07 -2.68
N PHE A 142 10.59 -0.33 -3.85
CA PHE A 142 9.19 -0.05 -4.17
C PHE A 142 8.72 -0.92 -5.33
N ARG A 143 7.42 -0.96 -5.55
CA ARG A 143 6.81 -1.41 -6.80
C ARG A 143 6.39 -0.21 -7.63
N THR A 144 6.55 -0.31 -8.95
CA THR A 144 6.13 0.73 -9.88
C THR A 144 4.80 0.33 -10.50
N MET A 145 3.85 1.24 -10.50
CA MET A 145 2.52 1.06 -11.06
C MET A 145 2.20 2.19 -12.03
N ALA A 146 1.29 1.95 -12.97
CA ALA A 146 0.73 3.02 -13.77
C ALA A 146 -0.07 3.98 -12.88
N SER A 147 0.12 5.28 -13.06
CA SER A 147 -0.60 6.29 -12.29
C SER A 147 -2.02 6.52 -12.82
N ALA A 148 -2.90 7.08 -11.98
CA ALA A 148 -4.14 7.71 -12.39
C ALA A 148 -3.91 8.93 -13.31
N ILE A 149 -2.73 9.51 -13.25
CA ILE A 149 -2.32 10.69 -14.05
C ILE A 149 -1.61 10.19 -15.30
N ALA A 150 -2.12 10.57 -16.46
CA ALA A 150 -1.58 10.14 -17.74
C ALA A 150 -0.08 10.45 -17.87
N GLY A 151 0.72 9.47 -18.29
CA GLY A 151 2.17 9.61 -18.47
C GLY A 151 3.00 9.66 -17.18
N GLN A 152 2.40 9.38 -16.04
CA GLN A 152 3.09 9.28 -14.76
C GLN A 152 3.03 7.87 -14.19
N TYR A 153 3.80 7.64 -13.13
CA TYR A 153 3.89 6.38 -12.39
C TYR A 153 3.64 6.62 -10.91
N THR A 154 3.10 5.62 -10.24
CA THR A 154 3.04 5.57 -8.78
C THR A 154 4.10 4.61 -8.28
N LEU A 155 5.03 5.10 -7.46
CA LEU A 155 6.01 4.28 -6.77
C LEU A 155 5.47 3.98 -5.36
N GLU A 156 5.31 2.71 -5.04
CA GLU A 156 4.61 2.30 -3.83
C GLU A 156 5.44 1.30 -3.01
N THR A 157 5.54 1.55 -1.72
CA THR A 157 6.14 0.63 -0.74
C THR A 157 5.07 -0.13 0.00
N PHE A 158 5.43 -1.30 0.52
CA PHE A 158 4.49 -2.19 1.17
C PHE A 158 5.12 -2.88 2.39
N LEU A 159 4.44 -2.81 3.54
CA LEU A 159 4.71 -3.58 4.75
C LEU A 159 3.44 -4.33 5.17
N SER A 160 3.48 -5.66 5.17
CA SER A 160 2.31 -6.49 5.49
C SER A 160 1.88 -6.43 6.97
N SER A 161 2.76 -5.97 7.85
CA SER A 161 2.56 -5.95 9.30
C SER A 161 2.23 -4.53 9.81
N GLY A 162 1.16 -3.93 9.31
CA GLY A 162 0.66 -2.64 9.76
C GLY A 162 -0.21 -2.74 11.03
N THR A 163 -1.48 -2.31 10.95
CA THR A 163 -2.41 -2.48 12.08
C THR A 163 -2.67 -3.93 12.41
N TYR A 164 -2.36 -4.88 11.51
CA TYR A 164 -2.32 -6.29 11.81
C TYR A 164 -1.46 -6.58 13.05
N LEU A 165 -0.21 -6.09 13.09
CA LEU A 165 0.71 -6.36 14.18
C LEU A 165 0.27 -5.69 15.48
N THR A 166 -0.21 -4.47 15.44
CA THR A 166 -0.73 -3.77 16.62
C THR A 166 -2.00 -4.44 17.17
N THR A 167 -2.88 -4.95 16.28
CA THR A 167 -4.08 -5.71 16.65
C THR A 167 -3.71 -7.04 17.26
N TRP A 168 -2.80 -7.80 16.63
CA TRP A 168 -2.28 -9.04 17.19
C TRP A 168 -1.72 -8.82 18.61
N TYR A 169 -0.90 -7.79 18.81
CA TYR A 169 -0.33 -7.50 20.12
C TYR A 169 -1.41 -7.21 21.19
N ARG A 170 -2.39 -6.38 20.84
CA ARG A 170 -3.52 -6.08 21.74
C ARG A 170 -4.34 -7.30 22.11
N GLN A 171 -4.58 -8.18 21.14
CA GLN A 171 -5.32 -9.43 21.40
C GLN A 171 -4.56 -10.39 22.31
N GLN A 172 -3.23 -10.45 22.21
CA GLN A 172 -2.42 -11.36 23.01
C GLN A 172 -2.07 -10.78 24.39
N PHE A 173 -1.84 -9.47 24.51
CA PHE A 173 -1.24 -8.82 25.67
C PHE A 173 -2.00 -7.58 26.18
N GLY A 174 -3.02 -7.14 25.49
CA GLY A 174 -3.88 -6.02 25.83
C GLY A 174 -5.29 -6.43 26.23
N ASN A 175 -6.26 -5.54 25.97
CA ASN A 175 -7.67 -5.83 26.17
C ASN A 175 -8.32 -6.42 24.90
N PRO A 176 -8.60 -7.73 24.83
CA PRO A 176 -9.12 -8.37 23.62
C PRO A 176 -10.57 -7.97 23.28
N LYS A 177 -11.28 -7.28 24.20
CA LYS A 177 -12.67 -6.84 23.99
C LYS A 177 -12.77 -5.57 23.12
N LEU A 178 -11.64 -4.91 22.83
CA LEU A 178 -11.61 -3.70 21.99
C LEU A 178 -11.45 -4.11 20.51
N ASP A 179 -12.56 -4.19 19.81
CA ASP A 179 -12.57 -4.52 18.38
C ASP A 179 -12.07 -3.33 17.55
N GLY A 180 -10.89 -3.48 16.95
CA GLY A 180 -10.31 -2.52 15.99
C GLY A 180 -9.87 -1.15 16.54
N ALA A 181 -10.34 -0.73 17.72
CA ALA A 181 -9.97 0.55 18.33
C ALA A 181 -8.62 0.47 19.09
N PRO A 182 -7.86 1.58 19.23
CA PRO A 182 -6.72 1.65 20.14
C PRO A 182 -7.12 1.28 21.57
N ASP A 183 -6.25 0.54 22.27
CA ASP A 183 -6.44 0.24 23.70
C ASP A 183 -5.98 1.46 24.54
N PRO A 184 -6.88 2.22 25.20
CA PRO A 184 -6.52 3.46 25.86
C PRO A 184 -5.49 3.28 26.99
N ASP A 185 -5.58 2.17 27.73
CA ASP A 185 -4.65 1.88 28.84
C ASP A 185 -3.25 1.52 28.32
N LEU A 186 -3.21 0.76 27.23
CA LEU A 186 -1.95 0.39 26.58
C LEU A 186 -1.31 1.60 25.88
N GLU A 187 -2.12 2.42 25.20
CA GLU A 187 -1.68 3.69 24.57
C GLU A 187 -1.10 4.64 25.62
N ALA A 188 -1.80 4.85 26.72
CA ALA A 188 -1.35 5.75 27.81
C ALA A 188 -0.07 5.23 28.48
N SER A 189 0.00 3.91 28.74
CA SER A 189 1.18 3.29 29.33
C SER A 189 2.39 3.37 28.40
N ALA A 190 2.19 3.11 27.09
CA ALA A 190 3.25 3.20 26.08
C ALA A 190 3.70 4.65 25.83
N ALA A 191 2.77 5.63 25.91
CA ALA A 191 3.11 7.04 25.81
C ALA A 191 4.04 7.51 26.92
N ALA A 192 3.95 6.92 28.12
CA ALA A 192 4.81 7.21 29.25
C ALA A 192 6.23 6.61 29.14
N VAL A 193 6.43 5.62 28.24
CA VAL A 193 7.76 5.05 27.94
C VAL A 193 8.55 6.05 27.09
N ARG A 194 9.84 6.20 27.33
CA ARG A 194 10.70 7.11 26.56
C ARG A 194 10.85 6.65 25.09
N PRO A 195 11.09 7.59 24.15
CA PRO A 195 11.45 7.28 22.78
C PRO A 195 12.61 6.27 22.70
N GLY A 196 12.45 5.26 21.82
CA GLY A 196 13.39 4.12 21.72
C GLY A 196 13.06 2.98 22.68
N ALA A 197 11.90 3.01 23.36
CA ALA A 197 11.40 1.96 24.25
C ALA A 197 12.47 1.44 25.24
N ASP A 198 13.28 2.35 25.77
CA ASP A 198 14.42 2.06 26.67
C ASP A 198 15.42 1.03 26.11
N GLY A 199 15.61 1.02 24.79
CA GLY A 199 16.55 0.15 24.09
C GLY A 199 15.93 -1.13 23.50
N LEU A 200 14.61 -1.30 23.59
CA LEU A 200 13.92 -2.43 22.98
C LEU A 200 13.55 -2.09 21.53
N LEU A 201 14.11 -2.81 20.56
CA LEU A 201 13.85 -2.61 19.14
C LEU A 201 13.08 -3.78 18.55
N THR A 202 12.05 -3.47 17.75
CA THR A 202 11.24 -4.45 17.01
C THR A 202 11.40 -4.26 15.51
N VAL A 203 11.69 -5.33 14.75
CA VAL A 203 11.61 -5.39 13.29
C VAL A 203 10.28 -6.08 12.93
N PRO A 204 9.36 -5.42 12.21
CA PRO A 204 7.95 -5.80 12.14
C PRO A 204 7.62 -6.85 11.05
N TYR A 205 8.46 -7.87 10.83
CA TYR A 205 8.29 -8.84 9.73
C TYR A 205 7.51 -10.09 10.15
N TRP A 206 6.38 -9.91 10.89
CA TRP A 206 5.53 -11.05 11.31
C TRP A 206 4.95 -11.84 10.13
N ASN A 207 4.70 -11.18 9.00
CA ASN A 207 4.20 -11.78 7.76
C ASN A 207 5.19 -11.60 6.62
N SER A 208 6.45 -11.99 6.80
CA SER A 208 7.54 -11.77 5.83
C SER A 208 7.94 -10.29 5.64
N ALA A 209 9.01 -10.02 4.92
CA ALA A 209 9.40 -8.69 4.49
C ALA A 209 9.03 -8.49 3.00
N GLN A 210 8.41 -7.36 2.69
CA GLN A 210 8.17 -6.94 1.32
C GLN A 210 9.24 -5.91 0.93
N THR A 211 8.86 -4.69 0.61
CA THR A 211 9.84 -3.64 0.29
C THR A 211 10.71 -3.32 1.50
N PRO A 212 11.99 -3.13 1.35
CA PRO A 212 12.80 -3.26 0.14
C PRO A 212 13.39 -4.67 -0.07
N TYR A 213 13.14 -5.62 0.81
CA TYR A 213 13.87 -6.90 0.85
C TYR A 213 13.24 -8.03 0.06
N TRP A 214 11.92 -8.03 -0.11
CA TRP A 214 11.16 -9.07 -0.81
C TRP A 214 11.50 -10.50 -0.35
N ASP A 215 11.67 -10.66 0.98
CA ASP A 215 12.08 -11.90 1.63
C ASP A 215 10.87 -12.62 2.25
N PRO A 216 10.42 -13.74 1.64
CA PRO A 216 9.30 -14.53 2.17
C PRO A 216 9.65 -15.28 3.45
N ASP A 217 10.93 -15.50 3.74
CA ASP A 217 11.40 -16.19 4.93
C ASP A 217 11.65 -15.26 6.12
N ALA A 218 11.67 -13.95 5.93
CA ALA A 218 11.87 -12.98 6.99
C ALA A 218 10.85 -13.17 8.12
N LYS A 219 11.33 -13.01 9.36
CA LYS A 219 10.56 -13.14 10.59
C LYS A 219 10.69 -11.88 11.45
N GLY A 220 9.69 -11.63 12.30
CA GLY A 220 9.75 -10.59 13.30
C GLY A 220 10.93 -10.78 14.27
N ILE A 221 11.58 -9.68 14.64
CA ILE A 221 12.71 -9.66 15.54
C ILE A 221 12.38 -8.71 16.68
N ILE A 222 12.72 -9.10 17.92
CA ILE A 222 12.75 -8.19 19.08
C ILE A 222 14.08 -8.37 19.77
N VAL A 223 14.87 -7.28 19.86
CA VAL A 223 16.19 -7.26 20.48
C VAL A 223 16.28 -6.20 21.57
N GLY A 224 17.24 -6.35 22.49
CA GLY A 224 17.52 -5.34 23.53
C GLY A 224 16.76 -5.56 24.84
N TRP A 225 16.22 -6.77 25.10
CA TRP A 225 15.50 -7.08 26.34
C TRP A 225 16.33 -6.83 27.60
N GLN A 226 15.68 -6.20 28.59
CA GLN A 226 16.19 -5.99 29.93
C GLN A 226 15.09 -6.29 30.97
N GLY A 227 15.46 -6.51 32.21
CA GLY A 227 14.52 -6.91 33.28
C GLY A 227 13.46 -5.88 33.68
N ASN A 228 13.62 -4.63 33.26
CA ASN A 228 12.66 -3.54 33.50
C ASN A 228 11.63 -3.36 32.39
N HIS A 229 11.75 -4.07 31.28
CA HIS A 229 10.80 -3.95 30.18
C HIS A 229 9.45 -4.57 30.54
N THR A 230 8.38 -3.85 30.20
CA THR A 230 6.99 -4.24 30.43
C THR A 230 6.24 -4.37 29.10
N ARG A 231 4.97 -4.81 29.15
CA ARG A 231 4.10 -4.85 27.96
C ARG A 231 4.02 -3.50 27.25
N ALA A 232 4.09 -2.38 27.97
CA ALA A 232 4.07 -1.05 27.38
C ALA A 232 5.30 -0.76 26.54
N HIS A 233 6.49 -1.21 26.97
CA HIS A 233 7.73 -1.09 26.20
C HIS A 233 7.66 -1.91 24.90
N VAL A 234 7.13 -3.14 24.95
CA VAL A 234 6.95 -3.96 23.74
C VAL A 234 5.97 -3.32 22.77
N TYR A 235 4.80 -2.84 23.25
CA TYR A 235 3.87 -2.17 22.38
C TYR A 235 4.49 -0.93 21.72
N ARG A 236 5.18 -0.09 22.50
CA ARG A 236 5.89 1.06 21.97
C ARG A 236 6.94 0.66 20.95
N SER A 237 7.76 -0.35 21.22
CA SER A 237 8.80 -0.83 20.30
C SER A 237 8.21 -1.35 18.97
N ILE A 238 7.00 -1.92 19.00
CA ILE A 238 6.27 -2.30 17.78
C ILE A 238 5.86 -1.07 16.99
N LEU A 239 5.26 -0.06 17.62
CA LEU A 239 4.87 1.19 16.95
C LEU A 239 6.08 1.91 16.35
N GLU A 240 7.19 1.97 17.11
CA GLU A 240 8.47 2.54 16.67
C GLU A 240 9.11 1.74 15.54
N GLY A 241 9.13 0.41 15.64
CA GLY A 241 9.66 -0.48 14.60
C GLY A 241 8.95 -0.32 13.25
N ILE A 242 7.62 -0.20 13.27
CA ILE A 242 6.84 0.10 12.07
C ILE A 242 7.19 1.49 11.53
N ALA A 243 7.37 2.49 12.41
CA ALA A 243 7.75 3.83 11.97
C ALA A 243 9.18 3.88 11.40
N PHE A 244 10.13 3.07 11.93
CA PHE A 244 11.46 2.93 11.35
C PHE A 244 11.40 2.30 9.96
N GLU A 245 10.54 1.31 9.75
CA GLU A 245 10.32 0.73 8.43
C GLU A 245 9.76 1.76 7.44
N LEU A 246 8.79 2.57 7.85
CA LEU A 246 8.29 3.68 7.05
C LEU A 246 9.38 4.69 6.68
N ARG A 247 10.30 4.99 7.61
CA ARG A 247 11.46 5.85 7.34
C ARG A 247 12.39 5.22 6.31
N LEU A 248 12.64 3.92 6.38
CA LEU A 248 13.43 3.18 5.40
C LEU A 248 12.78 3.22 4.00
N HIS A 249 11.47 2.99 3.94
CA HIS A 249 10.68 3.11 2.72
C HIS A 249 10.75 4.52 2.12
N LEU A 250 10.59 5.55 2.96
CA LEU A 250 10.67 6.95 2.53
C LEU A 250 12.02 7.28 1.92
N GLN A 251 13.12 6.84 2.55
CA GLN A 251 14.46 7.00 2.00
C GLN A 251 14.63 6.32 0.65
N GLY A 252 14.05 5.14 0.47
CA GLY A 252 14.07 4.42 -0.81
C GLY A 252 13.33 5.16 -1.92
N LEU A 253 12.17 5.75 -1.62
CA LEU A 253 11.38 6.56 -2.55
C LEU A 253 12.11 7.87 -2.92
N GLU A 254 12.64 8.59 -1.92
CA GLU A 254 13.41 9.82 -2.13
C GLU A 254 14.69 9.58 -2.96
N ALA A 255 15.38 8.46 -2.69
CA ALA A 255 16.57 8.10 -3.47
C ALA A 255 16.25 7.76 -4.92
N ALA A 256 15.11 7.13 -5.19
CA ALA A 256 14.68 6.78 -6.54
C ALA A 256 14.21 7.98 -7.35
N THR A 257 13.44 8.88 -6.72
CA THR A 257 12.87 10.05 -7.42
C THR A 257 13.81 11.23 -7.45
N GLY A 258 14.80 11.29 -6.56
CA GLY A 258 15.62 12.50 -6.34
C GLY A 258 14.84 13.64 -5.67
N GLU A 259 13.59 13.42 -5.27
CA GLU A 259 12.71 14.42 -4.70
C GLU A 259 12.51 14.19 -3.20
N HIS A 260 12.55 15.28 -2.45
CA HIS A 260 12.28 15.26 -1.01
C HIS A 260 10.77 15.24 -0.74
N VAL A 261 10.30 14.28 0.04
CA VAL A 261 8.91 14.21 0.50
C VAL A 261 8.74 15.11 1.71
N ALA A 262 8.11 16.25 1.54
CA ALA A 262 7.91 17.24 2.59
C ALA A 262 6.74 16.93 3.53
N THR A 263 5.75 16.15 3.08
CA THR A 263 4.52 15.88 3.84
C THR A 263 3.99 14.48 3.55
N LEU A 264 3.51 13.80 4.60
CA LEU A 264 2.79 12.55 4.51
C LEU A 264 1.29 12.81 4.69
N ARG A 265 0.45 12.33 3.79
CA ARG A 265 -1.01 12.38 3.89
C ARG A 265 -1.51 11.02 4.37
N ALA A 266 -1.85 10.95 5.66
CA ALA A 266 -2.15 9.71 6.36
C ALA A 266 -3.65 9.42 6.40
N MET A 267 -3.98 8.15 6.17
CA MET A 267 -5.33 7.61 6.19
C MET A 267 -5.37 6.22 6.82
N GLY A 268 -6.56 5.68 6.99
CA GLY A 268 -6.77 4.33 7.53
C GLY A 268 -6.88 4.29 9.05
N GLY A 269 -7.23 3.12 9.59
CA GLY A 269 -7.58 2.94 11.01
C GLY A 269 -6.47 3.26 11.99
N GLY A 270 -5.20 3.14 11.59
CA GLY A 270 -4.05 3.47 12.43
C GLY A 270 -3.95 4.96 12.79
N THR A 271 -4.57 5.85 12.00
CA THR A 271 -4.60 7.30 12.31
C THR A 271 -5.36 7.64 13.58
N ARG A 272 -6.16 6.72 14.11
CA ARG A 272 -6.89 6.89 15.38
C ARG A 272 -5.97 6.84 16.59
N SER A 273 -4.77 6.25 16.50
CA SER A 273 -3.77 6.28 17.57
C SER A 273 -2.97 7.57 17.50
N ARG A 274 -3.20 8.47 18.46
CA ARG A 274 -2.42 9.72 18.58
C ARG A 274 -0.95 9.45 18.89
N LEU A 275 -0.68 8.41 19.70
CA LEU A 275 0.68 8.01 20.00
C LEU A 275 1.41 7.57 18.72
N TRP A 276 0.79 6.71 17.93
CA TRP A 276 1.45 6.16 16.74
C TRP A 276 1.65 7.22 15.65
N THR A 277 0.66 8.08 15.40
CA THR A 277 0.82 9.18 14.44
C THR A 277 1.93 10.15 14.85
N GLN A 278 2.08 10.43 16.16
CA GLN A 278 3.20 11.24 16.66
C GLN A 278 4.53 10.52 16.47
N ILE A 279 4.65 9.23 16.82
CA ILE A 279 5.86 8.43 16.61
C ILE A 279 6.25 8.43 15.12
N ILE A 280 5.29 8.24 14.21
CA ILE A 280 5.58 8.27 12.76
C ILE A 280 6.11 9.64 12.33
N ALA A 281 5.50 10.73 12.79
CA ALA A 281 5.99 12.08 12.49
C ALA A 281 7.43 12.28 12.99
N ASP A 282 7.69 11.89 14.24
CA ASP A 282 8.99 12.06 14.90
C ASP A 282 10.10 11.23 14.24
N VAL A 283 9.80 9.96 13.91
CA VAL A 283 10.75 9.02 13.28
C VAL A 283 11.05 9.41 11.85
N THR A 284 10.03 9.78 11.08
CA THR A 284 10.22 10.15 9.66
C THR A 284 10.72 11.57 9.48
N GLY A 285 10.55 12.43 10.51
CA GLY A 285 10.84 13.86 10.44
C GLY A 285 9.90 14.60 9.50
N ARG A 286 8.70 14.06 9.22
CA ARG A 286 7.73 14.62 8.27
C ARG A 286 6.41 14.92 8.98
N PRO A 287 5.78 16.07 8.73
CA PRO A 287 4.43 16.34 9.18
C PRO A 287 3.45 15.34 8.53
N LEU A 288 2.49 14.86 9.34
CA LEU A 288 1.39 14.03 8.89
C LEU A 288 0.12 14.86 8.80
N GLN A 289 -0.42 15.04 7.61
CA GLN A 289 -1.78 15.56 7.39
C GLN A 289 -2.75 14.38 7.45
N ILE A 290 -3.66 14.39 8.42
CA ILE A 290 -4.62 13.29 8.61
C ILE A 290 -5.83 13.54 7.70
N CYS A 291 -6.10 12.64 6.77
CA CYS A 291 -7.29 12.70 5.92
C CYS A 291 -8.56 12.63 6.77
N ALA A 292 -9.54 13.47 6.44
CA ALA A 292 -10.80 13.53 7.19
C ALA A 292 -11.78 12.42 6.80
N GLU A 293 -11.70 11.96 5.54
CA GLU A 293 -12.57 10.92 5.00
C GLU A 293 -12.01 9.53 5.33
N GLU A 294 -12.88 8.60 5.73
CA GLU A 294 -12.49 7.21 5.99
C GLU A 294 -12.27 6.45 4.68
N GLU A 295 -13.16 6.65 3.68
CA GLU A 295 -13.15 5.94 2.40
C GLU A 295 -12.39 6.72 1.32
N ILE A 296 -11.12 6.99 1.55
CA ILE A 296 -10.28 7.80 0.66
C ILE A 296 -10.17 7.21 -0.75
N SER A 297 -10.11 5.88 -0.90
CA SER A 297 -10.07 5.24 -2.22
C SER A 297 -11.38 5.48 -3.00
N ALA A 298 -12.53 5.45 -2.32
CA ALA A 298 -13.80 5.77 -2.93
C ALA A 298 -13.87 7.26 -3.33
N LEU A 299 -13.34 8.16 -2.49
CA LEU A 299 -13.21 9.58 -2.84
C LEU A 299 -12.34 9.77 -4.09
N GLY A 300 -11.21 9.06 -4.18
CA GLY A 300 -10.32 9.11 -5.34
C GLY A 300 -10.99 8.60 -6.62
N ALA A 301 -11.78 7.54 -6.53
CA ALA A 301 -12.61 7.08 -7.67
C ALA A 301 -13.61 8.17 -8.07
N GLY A 302 -14.24 8.86 -7.11
CA GLY A 302 -15.14 9.99 -7.36
C GLY A 302 -14.42 11.18 -8.03
N VAL A 303 -13.20 11.47 -7.61
CA VAL A 303 -12.34 12.50 -8.24
C VAL A 303 -12.08 12.16 -9.72
N LEU A 304 -11.72 10.90 -9.99
CA LEU A 304 -11.49 10.42 -11.36
C LEU A 304 -12.74 10.56 -12.24
N ILE A 305 -13.91 10.16 -11.72
CA ILE A 305 -15.20 10.28 -12.42
C ILE A 305 -15.51 11.75 -12.69
N GLN A 306 -15.36 12.63 -11.69
CA GLN A 306 -15.65 14.06 -11.85
C GLN A 306 -14.70 14.72 -12.86
N ALA A 307 -13.43 14.37 -12.86
CA ALA A 307 -12.48 14.84 -13.85
C ALA A 307 -12.84 14.34 -15.26
N ALA A 308 -13.16 13.07 -15.42
CA ALA A 308 -13.57 12.45 -16.69
C ALA A 308 -14.79 13.15 -17.31
N THR A 309 -15.81 13.46 -16.51
CA THR A 309 -17.03 14.15 -16.97
C THR A 309 -16.82 15.62 -17.32
N ARG A 310 -15.68 16.22 -16.90
CA ARG A 310 -15.26 17.59 -17.21
C ARG A 310 -14.20 17.66 -18.31
N GLY A 311 -13.98 16.57 -19.06
CA GLY A 311 -13.07 16.50 -20.20
C GLY A 311 -11.78 15.73 -19.96
N GLY A 312 -11.55 15.22 -18.75
CA GLY A 312 -10.48 14.24 -18.44
C GLY A 312 -9.05 14.75 -18.52
N GLN A 313 -8.84 16.07 -18.64
CA GLN A 313 -7.49 16.65 -18.72
C GLN A 313 -6.78 16.59 -17.37
N THR A 314 -5.45 16.45 -17.39
CA THR A 314 -4.62 16.34 -16.18
C THR A 314 -4.82 17.52 -15.23
N ASP A 315 -4.89 18.75 -15.74
CA ASP A 315 -5.12 19.94 -14.91
C ASP A 315 -6.47 19.91 -14.20
N VAL A 316 -7.52 19.38 -14.87
CA VAL A 316 -8.83 19.20 -14.26
C VAL A 316 -8.77 18.15 -13.15
N LEU A 317 -8.01 17.08 -13.36
CA LEU A 317 -7.82 16.04 -12.34
C LEU A 317 -7.14 16.61 -11.08
N HIS A 318 -6.07 17.40 -11.24
CA HIS A 318 -5.39 18.09 -10.14
C HIS A 318 -6.32 19.06 -9.41
N GLU A 319 -7.09 19.89 -10.15
CA GLU A 319 -8.07 20.81 -9.56
C GLU A 319 -9.12 20.08 -8.73
N VAL A 320 -9.70 19.03 -9.28
CA VAL A 320 -10.74 18.25 -8.61
C VAL A 320 -10.19 17.55 -7.35
N ALA A 321 -8.99 16.96 -7.43
CA ALA A 321 -8.33 16.32 -6.28
C ALA A 321 -8.10 17.33 -5.15
N ALA A 322 -7.49 18.48 -5.46
CA ALA A 322 -7.20 19.54 -4.48
C ALA A 322 -8.47 20.10 -3.82
N ARG A 323 -9.58 20.19 -4.56
CA ARG A 323 -10.87 20.67 -4.04
C ARG A 323 -11.62 19.63 -3.23
N SER A 324 -11.37 18.34 -3.46
CA SER A 324 -12.08 17.23 -2.80
C SER A 324 -11.41 16.81 -1.50
N ALA A 325 -10.07 16.82 -1.46
CA ALA A 325 -9.31 16.42 -0.27
C ALA A 325 -9.62 17.30 0.94
N ARG A 326 -9.79 16.66 2.11
CA ARG A 326 -10.01 17.32 3.40
C ARG A 326 -9.10 16.68 4.44
N TYR A 327 -8.62 17.51 5.37
CA TYR A 327 -7.75 17.06 6.46
C TYR A 327 -8.34 17.48 7.80
N SER A 328 -8.36 16.55 8.76
CA SER A 328 -8.87 16.78 10.12
C SER A 328 -7.84 17.43 11.04
N GLY A 329 -6.55 17.39 10.65
CA GLY A 329 -5.46 17.98 11.42
C GLY A 329 -4.09 17.63 10.83
N THR A 330 -3.05 18.22 11.44
CA THR A 330 -1.66 17.96 11.11
C THR A 330 -0.88 17.60 12.38
N VAL A 331 -0.17 16.49 12.36
CA VAL A 331 0.77 16.09 13.42
C VAL A 331 2.16 16.56 12.99
N VAL A 332 2.81 17.36 13.84
CA VAL A 332 4.13 17.95 13.56
C VAL A 332 5.20 17.16 14.33
N PRO A 333 6.37 16.86 13.73
CA PRO A 333 7.47 16.18 14.41
C PRO A 333 7.97 16.93 15.67
N ASP A 334 8.20 16.20 16.77
CA ASP A 334 8.96 16.71 17.91
C ASP A 334 10.47 16.52 17.65
N THR A 335 11.16 17.63 17.49
CA THR A 335 12.62 17.65 17.20
C THR A 335 13.48 17.04 18.30
N ARG A 336 12.99 16.97 19.56
CA ARG A 336 13.72 16.33 20.67
C ARG A 336 13.64 14.81 20.56
N ALA A 337 12.46 14.28 20.28
CA ALA A 337 12.26 12.85 20.03
C ALA A 337 13.00 12.38 18.79
N ALA A 338 13.00 13.17 17.71
CA ALA A 338 13.66 12.87 16.45
C ALA A 338 15.16 12.53 16.63
N ARG A 339 15.89 13.29 17.48
CA ARG A 339 17.30 13.00 17.76
C ARG A 339 17.54 11.63 18.41
N ALA A 340 16.65 11.21 19.31
CA ALA A 340 16.74 9.88 19.90
C ALA A 340 16.47 8.82 18.84
N TYR A 341 15.46 9.02 18.00
CA TYR A 341 15.12 8.09 16.93
C TYR A 341 16.19 7.98 15.85
N ASP A 342 16.97 9.01 15.56
CA ASP A 342 18.10 8.92 14.63
C ASP A 342 19.14 7.87 15.09
N ALA A 343 19.46 7.85 16.38
CA ALA A 343 20.40 6.88 16.93
C ALA A 343 19.85 5.43 16.85
N TYR A 344 18.57 5.24 17.17
CA TYR A 344 17.91 3.93 17.08
C TYR A 344 17.73 3.47 15.63
N PHE A 345 17.41 4.38 14.72
CA PHE A 345 17.27 4.06 13.31
C PHE A 345 18.58 3.56 12.69
N ALA A 346 19.71 4.15 13.05
CA ALA A 346 21.02 3.68 12.61
C ALA A 346 21.33 2.23 13.05
N ILE A 347 20.77 1.79 14.18
CA ILE A 347 20.85 0.38 14.61
C ILE A 347 19.83 -0.46 13.84
N TYR A 348 18.59 0.02 13.72
CA TYR A 348 17.48 -0.66 13.05
C TYR A 348 17.85 -1.10 11.63
N GLN A 349 18.43 -0.21 10.82
CA GLN A 349 18.82 -0.49 9.43
C GLN A 349 19.77 -1.69 9.27
N ARG A 350 20.46 -2.08 10.35
CA ARG A 350 21.41 -3.20 10.34
C ARG A 350 20.77 -4.52 10.73
N LEU A 351 19.63 -4.50 11.42
CA LEU A 351 19.07 -5.70 12.05
C LEU A 351 18.67 -6.76 11.02
N TYR A 352 18.01 -6.37 9.93
CA TYR A 352 17.63 -7.34 8.90
C TYR A 352 18.85 -8.11 8.37
N GLU A 353 19.91 -7.43 7.99
CA GLU A 353 21.12 -8.05 7.44
C GLU A 353 21.82 -8.97 8.44
N GLN A 354 21.74 -8.67 9.74
CA GLN A 354 22.32 -9.51 10.79
C GLN A 354 21.55 -10.81 11.00
N PHE A 355 20.25 -10.83 10.71
CA PHE A 355 19.37 -11.98 10.98
C PHE A 355 18.92 -12.73 9.73
N ARG A 356 19.13 -12.20 8.54
CA ARG A 356 18.55 -12.75 7.29
C ARG A 356 18.95 -14.20 7.04
N GLU A 357 20.16 -14.63 7.43
CA GLU A 357 20.62 -16.00 7.24
C GLU A 357 19.96 -16.98 8.23
N ILE A 358 19.49 -16.49 9.37
CA ILE A 358 18.79 -17.29 10.40
C ILE A 358 17.36 -17.62 10.01
N PHE A 359 16.67 -16.79 9.22
CA PHE A 359 15.27 -16.99 8.87
C PHE A 359 15.01 -18.30 8.11
N PRO A 360 15.77 -18.66 7.07
CA PRO A 360 15.61 -19.96 6.40
C PRO A 360 15.87 -21.15 7.34
N GLU A 361 16.83 -21.04 8.28
CA GLU A 361 17.12 -22.08 9.26
C GLU A 361 15.95 -22.29 10.21
N LEU A 362 15.34 -21.22 10.73
CA LEU A 362 14.12 -21.29 11.54
C LEU A 362 12.95 -21.92 10.78
N SER A 363 12.79 -21.55 9.51
CA SER A 363 11.74 -22.12 8.64
C SER A 363 12.00 -23.63 8.41
N ALA A 364 13.24 -24.06 8.22
CA ALA A 364 13.61 -25.45 8.03
C ALA A 364 13.38 -26.26 9.32
N ALA A 365 13.80 -25.75 10.47
CA ALA A 365 13.60 -26.40 11.76
C ALA A 365 12.11 -26.62 12.07
N ARG A 366 11.26 -25.65 11.76
CA ARG A 366 9.81 -25.77 11.91
C ARG A 366 9.23 -26.90 11.04
N ARG A 367 9.63 -26.98 9.76
CA ARG A 367 9.17 -28.03 8.84
C ARG A 367 9.53 -29.44 9.33
N LEU A 368 10.70 -29.62 9.96
CA LEU A 368 11.09 -30.91 10.54
C LEU A 368 10.12 -31.39 11.62
N ILE A 369 9.59 -30.47 12.44
CA ILE A 369 8.62 -30.80 13.49
C ILE A 369 7.25 -31.14 12.89
N GLU A 370 6.83 -30.40 11.88
CA GLU A 370 5.56 -30.61 11.19
C GLU A 370 5.53 -31.97 10.47
N SER A 371 6.61 -32.36 9.79
CA SER A 371 6.75 -33.66 9.11
C SER A 371 6.84 -34.86 10.07
N SER A 372 7.25 -34.65 11.33
CA SER A 372 7.32 -35.73 12.35
C SER A 372 5.96 -36.00 13.00
N ARG A 373 4.93 -35.19 12.75
CA ARG A 373 3.56 -35.33 13.27
C ARG A 373 2.56 -35.92 12.27
N SER A 374 2.96 -36.07 11.01
CA SER A 374 2.21 -36.76 9.95
C SER A 374 2.69 -38.23 9.80
#